data_880daef5859986965d2b3a3ab7610208
#
_entry.id   880daef5859986965d2b3a3ab7610208
#
_cell.length_a   1.000
_cell.length_b   1.000
_cell.length_c   1.000
_cell.angle_alpha   90.00
_cell.angle_beta   90.00
_cell.angle_gamma   90.00
#
_symmetry.space_group_name_H-M   'P 1'
#
loop_
_entity.id
_entity.type
_entity.pdbx_description
1 polymer ?
#
loop_
_entity_poly.entity_id
_entity_poly.type
_entity_poly.pdbx_seq_one_letter_code
_entity_poly.pdbx_strand_id
1 'polypeptide(L)'
;LLEILDPAQNHTFRDHYLDLPFDLSKVFFITTANTLETLSQPLLDRMEIIRLNGYSEREKREIALRYLWPRRLKEAGLRAEEVNLPEAVLDHIIGRYTRESGVRQLEQMLGRITRKVAVTFADRPADAPASPVDITQPLLDEWLGQERFQPEEARKNLPAGVATGLAWTPTGGDVLYIET
;
A
#
# COMPACT_ATOMS: atom_id res chain seq x y z
N LEU A 1 -24.52 -1.22 17.67
CA LEU A 1 -23.13 -1.57 18.03
C LEU A 1 -22.82 -1.36 19.52
N LEU A 2 -23.30 -0.29 20.16
CA LEU A 2 -23.02 -0.04 21.58
C LEU A 2 -23.52 -1.18 22.48
N GLU A 3 -24.71 -1.70 22.24
CA GLU A 3 -25.28 -2.84 22.98
C GLU A 3 -24.49 -4.14 22.76
N ILE A 4 -24.00 -4.35 21.53
CA ILE A 4 -23.24 -5.55 21.15
C ILE A 4 -21.89 -5.60 21.86
N LEU A 5 -21.23 -4.44 21.98
CA LEU A 5 -19.89 -4.31 22.57
C LEU A 5 -19.93 -4.09 24.07
N ASP A 6 -21.10 -3.89 24.68
CA ASP A 6 -21.24 -3.69 26.11
C ASP A 6 -21.40 -5.02 26.83
N PRO A 7 -20.44 -5.45 27.66
CA PRO A 7 -20.54 -6.70 28.41
C PRO A 7 -21.75 -6.79 29.35
N ALA A 8 -22.29 -5.63 29.78
CA ALA A 8 -23.47 -5.58 30.64
C ALA A 8 -24.79 -5.85 29.88
N GLN A 9 -24.81 -5.66 28.57
CA GLN A 9 -26.03 -5.72 27.74
C GLN A 9 -25.98 -6.79 26.65
N ASN A 10 -24.79 -7.25 26.24
CA ASN A 10 -24.62 -8.14 25.10
C ASN A 10 -25.20 -9.54 25.29
N HIS A 11 -25.43 -9.98 26.52
CA HIS A 11 -26.05 -11.26 26.84
C HIS A 11 -27.57 -11.27 26.53
N THR A 12 -28.18 -10.09 26.42
CA THR A 12 -29.62 -9.92 26.11
C THR A 12 -29.84 -9.21 24.77
N PHE A 13 -28.83 -9.22 23.90
CA PHE A 13 -28.94 -8.58 22.59
C PHE A 13 -30.14 -9.15 21.81
N ARG A 14 -30.94 -8.27 21.22
CA ARG A 14 -32.08 -8.64 20.40
C ARG A 14 -31.88 -8.19 18.97
N ASP A 15 -31.94 -9.14 18.04
CA ASP A 15 -31.93 -8.82 16.63
C ASP A 15 -33.26 -8.13 16.23
N HIS A 16 -33.17 -6.93 15.67
CA HIS A 16 -34.34 -6.11 15.32
C HIS A 16 -35.13 -6.65 14.12
N TYR A 17 -34.49 -7.50 13.31
CA TYR A 17 -35.16 -8.08 12.14
C TYR A 17 -35.88 -9.40 12.46
N LEU A 18 -35.22 -10.27 13.20
CA LEU A 18 -35.73 -11.57 13.56
C LEU A 18 -36.52 -11.53 14.87
N ASP A 19 -36.41 -10.48 15.65
CA ASP A 19 -36.96 -10.27 16.98
C ASP A 19 -36.63 -11.42 17.98
N LEU A 20 -35.44 -12.00 17.80
CA LEU A 20 -34.94 -13.10 18.61
C LEU A 20 -33.81 -12.60 19.54
N PRO A 21 -33.77 -13.07 20.80
CA PRO A 21 -32.68 -12.79 21.70
C PRO A 21 -31.49 -13.67 21.37
N PHE A 22 -30.28 -13.05 21.40
CA PHE A 22 -28.99 -13.72 21.24
C PHE A 22 -28.07 -13.38 22.39
N ASP A 23 -27.42 -14.37 22.95
CA ASP A 23 -26.36 -14.19 23.92
C ASP A 23 -25.02 -14.01 23.19
N LEU A 24 -24.49 -12.77 23.18
CA LEU A 24 -23.22 -12.41 22.56
C LEU A 24 -22.07 -12.31 23.56
N SER A 25 -22.27 -12.70 24.83
CA SER A 25 -21.27 -12.58 25.90
C SER A 25 -19.98 -13.38 25.66
N LYS A 26 -20.06 -14.42 24.84
CA LYS A 26 -18.93 -15.29 24.46
C LYS A 26 -18.34 -14.97 23.07
N VAL A 27 -18.81 -13.92 22.43
CA VAL A 27 -18.37 -13.54 21.09
C VAL A 27 -17.21 -12.56 21.20
N PHE A 28 -16.14 -12.85 20.48
CA PHE A 28 -15.02 -11.93 20.34
C PHE A 28 -15.21 -11.08 19.08
N PHE A 29 -15.22 -9.76 19.24
CA PHE A 29 -15.46 -8.82 18.15
C PHE A 29 -14.16 -8.18 17.68
N ILE A 30 -13.93 -8.20 16.38
CA ILE A 30 -12.85 -7.44 15.72
C ILE A 30 -13.49 -6.47 14.75
N THR A 31 -13.20 -5.18 14.91
CA THR A 31 -13.66 -4.14 14.00
C THR A 31 -12.46 -3.46 13.35
N THR A 32 -12.62 -3.00 12.11
CA THR A 32 -11.60 -2.24 11.40
C THR A 32 -12.15 -0.89 10.97
N ALA A 33 -11.35 0.15 11.09
CA ALA A 33 -11.69 1.49 10.66
C ALA A 33 -10.49 2.19 10.03
N ASN A 34 -10.72 3.09 9.09
CA ASN A 34 -9.66 3.89 8.47
C ASN A 34 -9.30 5.11 9.32
N THR A 35 -10.25 5.61 10.13
CA THR A 35 -10.08 6.76 11.00
C THR A 35 -10.88 6.57 12.28
N LEU A 36 -10.41 7.16 13.38
CA LEU A 36 -11.13 7.18 14.66
C LEU A 36 -12.02 8.42 14.81
N GLU A 37 -11.80 9.47 14.02
CA GLU A 37 -12.48 10.76 14.15
C GLU A 37 -14.00 10.68 13.95
N THR A 38 -14.46 9.72 13.17
CA THR A 38 -15.88 9.50 12.89
C THR A 38 -16.58 8.60 13.91
N LEU A 39 -15.81 7.99 14.82
CA LEU A 39 -16.36 7.10 15.85
C LEU A 39 -16.76 7.90 17.10
N SER A 40 -17.90 7.54 17.67
CA SER A 40 -18.36 8.17 18.91
C SER A 40 -17.50 7.75 20.10
N GLN A 41 -17.27 8.68 21.04
CA GLN A 41 -16.48 8.41 22.24
C GLN A 41 -16.99 7.18 23.04
N PRO A 42 -18.32 7.00 23.26
CA PRO A 42 -18.83 5.81 23.95
C PRO A 42 -18.50 4.47 23.25
N LEU A 43 -18.29 4.49 21.92
CA LEU A 43 -17.86 3.30 21.18
C LEU A 43 -16.37 3.03 21.37
N LEU A 44 -15.55 4.09 21.33
CA LEU A 44 -14.10 4.00 21.57
C LEU A 44 -13.78 3.50 22.98
N ASP A 45 -14.56 3.92 23.98
CA ASP A 45 -14.37 3.53 25.39
C ASP A 45 -14.62 2.02 25.65
N ARG A 46 -15.31 1.34 24.71
CA ARG A 46 -15.61 -0.10 24.78
C ARG A 46 -14.69 -0.97 23.96
N MET A 47 -13.68 -0.37 23.30
CA MET A 47 -12.79 -1.08 22.38
C MET A 47 -11.32 -0.88 22.77
N GLU A 48 -10.54 -1.92 22.62
CA GLU A 48 -9.10 -1.80 22.62
C GLU A 48 -8.65 -1.34 21.21
N ILE A 49 -7.97 -0.20 21.13
CA ILE A 49 -7.57 0.42 19.88
C ILE A 49 -6.14 0.00 19.56
N ILE A 50 -5.98 -0.80 18.51
CA ILE A 50 -4.69 -1.18 17.97
C ILE A 50 -4.45 -0.35 16.69
N ARG A 51 -3.48 0.56 16.73
CA ARG A 51 -3.11 1.38 15.57
C ARG A 51 -2.10 0.64 14.72
N LEU A 52 -2.42 0.47 13.46
CA LEU A 52 -1.51 -0.05 12.45
C LEU A 52 -0.89 1.13 11.71
N ASN A 53 0.41 1.33 11.90
CA ASN A 53 1.16 2.37 11.20
C ASN A 53 1.40 1.95 9.74
N GLY A 54 1.66 2.95 8.89
CA GLY A 54 2.10 2.69 7.52
C GLY A 54 3.48 2.03 7.47
N TYR A 55 3.79 1.42 6.33
CA TYR A 55 5.08 0.80 6.09
C TYR A 55 6.10 1.84 5.61
N SER A 56 7.34 1.72 6.12
CA SER A 56 8.50 2.41 5.57
C SER A 56 8.85 1.87 4.17
N GLU A 57 9.62 2.62 3.38
CA GLU A 57 10.06 2.17 2.05
C GLU A 57 10.82 0.83 2.12
N ARG A 58 11.64 0.65 3.15
CA ARG A 58 12.35 -0.62 3.39
C ARG A 58 11.37 -1.79 3.62
N GLU A 59 10.36 -1.59 4.45
CA GLU A 59 9.34 -2.61 4.70
C GLU A 59 8.51 -2.89 3.45
N LYS A 60 8.16 -1.85 2.67
CA LYS A 60 7.46 -2.01 1.38
C LYS A 60 8.28 -2.84 0.40
N ARG A 61 9.62 -2.61 0.34
CA ARG A 61 10.53 -3.43 -0.48
C ARG A 61 10.50 -4.90 -0.07
N GLU A 62 10.67 -5.19 1.23
CA GLU A 62 10.62 -6.56 1.73
C GLU A 62 9.28 -7.24 1.46
N ILE A 63 8.17 -6.53 1.67
CA ILE A 63 6.82 -7.03 1.36
C ILE A 63 6.68 -7.31 -0.14
N ALA A 64 7.18 -6.40 -0.98
CA ALA A 64 7.14 -6.57 -2.43
C ALA A 64 7.90 -7.80 -2.88
N LEU A 65 9.15 -7.97 -2.45
CA LEU A 65 10.00 -9.09 -2.86
C LEU A 65 9.50 -10.44 -2.35
N ARG A 66 9.05 -10.50 -1.08
CA ARG A 66 8.66 -11.77 -0.46
C ARG A 66 7.25 -12.21 -0.80
N TYR A 67 6.33 -11.27 -1.02
CA TYR A 67 4.90 -11.61 -1.12
C TYR A 67 4.25 -11.11 -2.41
N LEU A 68 4.41 -9.82 -2.76
CA LEU A 68 3.65 -9.24 -3.86
C LEU A 68 4.18 -9.70 -5.22
N TRP A 69 5.49 -9.63 -5.42
CA TRP A 69 6.12 -9.96 -6.70
C TRP A 69 5.90 -11.43 -7.09
N PRO A 70 6.20 -12.43 -6.24
CA PRO A 70 5.95 -13.83 -6.57
C PRO A 70 4.47 -14.12 -6.86
N ARG A 71 3.56 -13.48 -6.10
CA ARG A 71 2.13 -13.62 -6.33
C ARG A 71 1.71 -13.06 -7.68
N ARG A 72 2.18 -11.87 -8.04
CA ARG A 72 1.84 -11.23 -9.32
C ARG A 72 2.43 -11.94 -10.53
N LEU A 73 3.63 -12.50 -10.41
CA LEU A 73 4.19 -13.38 -11.44
C LEU A 73 3.30 -14.60 -11.66
N LYS A 74 2.95 -15.30 -10.59
CA LYS A 74 2.07 -16.49 -10.66
C LYS A 74 0.72 -16.17 -11.30
N GLU A 75 0.08 -15.06 -10.91
CA GLU A 75 -1.20 -14.61 -11.47
C GLU A 75 -1.10 -14.26 -12.96
N ALA A 76 0.07 -13.78 -13.42
CA ALA A 76 0.34 -13.48 -14.82
C ALA A 76 0.81 -14.71 -15.63
N GLY A 77 0.96 -15.88 -15.01
CA GLY A 77 1.46 -17.11 -15.64
C GLY A 77 2.96 -17.08 -15.93
N LEU A 78 3.72 -16.21 -15.24
CA LEU A 78 5.15 -16.04 -15.42
C LEU A 78 5.94 -16.83 -14.37
N ARG A 79 7.10 -17.32 -14.73
CA ARG A 79 8.07 -17.95 -13.82
C ARG A 79 9.08 -16.90 -13.35
N ALA A 80 9.63 -17.11 -12.16
CA ALA A 80 10.58 -16.16 -11.55
C ALA A 80 11.85 -15.95 -12.42
N GLU A 81 12.28 -16.98 -13.14
CA GLU A 81 13.48 -16.94 -13.99
C GLU A 81 13.24 -16.14 -15.30
N GLU A 82 11.98 -15.85 -15.65
CA GLU A 82 11.61 -15.13 -16.86
C GLU A 82 11.69 -13.63 -16.71
N VAL A 83 11.72 -13.12 -15.48
CA VAL A 83 11.66 -11.68 -15.23
C VAL A 83 12.65 -11.28 -14.16
N ASN A 84 13.55 -10.39 -14.49
CA ASN A 84 14.48 -9.80 -13.55
C ASN A 84 14.00 -8.42 -13.12
N LEU A 85 13.70 -8.24 -11.83
CA LEU A 85 13.36 -6.98 -11.19
C LEU A 85 14.48 -6.56 -10.25
N PRO A 86 15.41 -5.70 -10.66
CA PRO A 86 16.47 -5.20 -9.80
C PRO A 86 15.91 -4.41 -8.60
N GLU A 87 16.54 -4.53 -7.42
CA GLU A 87 16.10 -3.81 -6.22
C GLU A 87 16.06 -2.29 -6.44
N ALA A 88 17.04 -1.73 -7.15
CA ALA A 88 17.07 -0.30 -7.49
C ALA A 88 15.84 0.15 -8.30
N VAL A 89 15.35 -0.71 -9.19
CA VAL A 89 14.14 -0.45 -9.98
C VAL A 89 12.89 -0.55 -9.10
N LEU A 90 12.85 -1.51 -8.19
CA LEU A 90 11.76 -1.61 -7.21
C LEU A 90 11.71 -0.38 -6.28
N ASP A 91 12.85 0.09 -5.79
CA ASP A 91 12.96 1.32 -4.99
C ASP A 91 12.48 2.53 -5.77
N HIS A 92 12.83 2.60 -7.04
CA HIS A 92 12.35 3.65 -7.94
C HIS A 92 10.81 3.62 -8.08
N ILE A 93 10.22 2.41 -8.21
CA ILE A 93 8.76 2.26 -8.25
C ILE A 93 8.14 2.75 -6.94
N ILE A 94 8.69 2.35 -5.79
CA ILE A 94 8.19 2.74 -4.47
C ILE A 94 8.22 4.26 -4.31
N GLY A 95 9.34 4.90 -4.63
CA GLY A 95 9.53 6.32 -4.39
C GLY A 95 8.90 7.25 -5.43
N ARG A 96 8.77 6.80 -6.69
CA ARG A 96 8.36 7.67 -7.81
C ARG A 96 6.95 7.39 -8.34
N TYR A 97 6.43 6.18 -8.16
CA TYR A 97 5.11 5.80 -8.68
C TYR A 97 4.06 5.56 -7.60
N THR A 98 4.47 5.50 -6.32
CA THR A 98 3.54 5.27 -5.20
C THR A 98 3.73 6.29 -4.08
N ARG A 99 2.61 6.76 -3.49
CA ARG A 99 2.59 7.58 -2.29
C ARG A 99 1.42 7.14 -1.41
N GLU A 100 1.68 6.18 -0.55
CA GLU A 100 0.67 5.54 0.30
C GLU A 100 1.30 5.03 1.60
N SER A 101 0.51 4.91 2.65
CA SER A 101 0.94 4.29 3.90
C SER A 101 0.99 2.76 3.83
N GLY A 102 0.20 2.15 2.96
CA GLY A 102 0.16 0.70 2.70
C GLY A 102 1.00 0.27 1.51
N VAL A 103 0.57 -0.79 0.83
CA VAL A 103 1.22 -1.38 -0.35
C VAL A 103 0.25 -1.63 -1.52
N ARG A 104 -0.95 -1.03 -1.49
CA ARG A 104 -1.98 -1.27 -2.51
C ARG A 104 -1.61 -0.69 -3.88
N GLN A 105 -1.11 0.55 -3.90
CA GLN A 105 -0.64 1.16 -5.15
C GLN A 105 0.57 0.41 -5.69
N LEU A 106 1.53 0.07 -4.82
CA LEU A 106 2.69 -0.73 -5.18
C LEU A 106 2.28 -2.05 -5.82
N GLU A 107 1.36 -2.76 -5.20
CA GLU A 107 0.81 -4.00 -5.73
C GLU A 107 0.16 -3.82 -7.11
N GLN A 108 -0.58 -2.73 -7.32
CA GLN A 108 -1.18 -2.40 -8.62
C GLN A 108 -0.11 -2.12 -9.67
N MET A 109 0.98 -1.41 -9.32
CA MET A 109 2.09 -1.13 -10.25
C MET A 109 2.81 -2.43 -10.64
N LEU A 110 3.15 -3.28 -9.66
CA LEU A 110 3.74 -4.59 -9.92
C LEU A 110 2.85 -5.46 -10.80
N GLY A 111 1.54 -5.50 -10.55
CA GLY A 111 0.58 -6.22 -11.39
C GLY A 111 0.45 -5.65 -12.81
N ARG A 112 0.68 -4.35 -12.99
CA ARG A 112 0.75 -3.73 -14.31
C ARG A 112 1.99 -4.17 -15.08
N ILE A 113 3.13 -4.16 -14.41
CA ILE A 113 4.42 -4.61 -14.98
C ILE A 113 4.34 -6.07 -15.38
N THR A 114 3.87 -6.97 -14.52
CA THR A 114 3.78 -8.41 -14.84
C THR A 114 2.88 -8.69 -16.03
N ARG A 115 1.76 -7.96 -16.17
CA ARG A 115 0.90 -8.09 -17.37
C ARG A 115 1.60 -7.61 -18.63
N LYS A 116 2.37 -6.51 -18.58
CA LYS A 116 3.15 -6.03 -19.74
C LYS A 116 4.23 -7.02 -20.13
N VAL A 117 4.92 -7.60 -19.17
CA VAL A 117 5.88 -8.69 -19.42
C VAL A 117 5.20 -9.88 -20.05
N ALA A 118 4.03 -10.31 -19.56
CA ALA A 118 3.29 -11.43 -20.15
C ALA A 118 2.92 -11.18 -21.62
N VAL A 119 2.51 -9.95 -21.96
CA VAL A 119 2.26 -9.55 -23.35
C VAL A 119 3.55 -9.63 -24.18
N THR A 120 4.67 -9.13 -23.65
CA THR A 120 5.97 -9.22 -24.34
C THR A 120 6.36 -10.67 -24.64
N PHE A 121 6.05 -11.60 -23.74
CA PHE A 121 6.28 -13.03 -23.98
C PHE A 121 5.31 -13.62 -25.01
N ALA A 122 4.04 -13.23 -24.98
CA ALA A 122 3.03 -13.70 -25.92
C ALA A 122 3.32 -13.24 -27.37
N ASP A 123 3.90 -12.06 -27.52
CA ASP A 123 4.24 -11.47 -28.83
C ASP A 123 5.60 -11.95 -29.36
N ARG A 124 6.36 -12.76 -28.59
CA ARG A 124 7.64 -13.32 -29.05
C ARG A 124 7.42 -14.34 -30.16
N PRO A 125 8.23 -14.31 -31.22
CA PRO A 125 8.29 -15.40 -32.19
C PRO A 125 8.63 -16.74 -31.53
N ALA A 126 8.08 -17.84 -32.04
CA ALA A 126 8.32 -19.18 -31.49
C ALA A 126 9.81 -19.58 -31.47
N ASP A 127 10.61 -19.03 -32.36
CA ASP A 127 12.04 -19.30 -32.50
C ASP A 127 12.93 -18.34 -31.66
N ALA A 128 12.34 -17.39 -30.91
CA ALA A 128 13.11 -16.45 -30.14
C ALA A 128 13.72 -17.12 -28.89
N PRO A 129 14.97 -16.78 -28.55
CA PRO A 129 15.61 -17.33 -27.37
C PRO A 129 14.82 -16.97 -26.10
N ALA A 130 14.69 -17.94 -25.20
CA ALA A 130 14.01 -17.78 -23.90
C ALA A 130 14.88 -16.97 -22.93
N SER A 131 15.17 -15.70 -23.27
CA SER A 131 15.91 -14.80 -22.38
C SER A 131 14.94 -14.08 -21.43
N PRO A 132 15.32 -13.89 -20.15
CA PRO A 132 14.52 -13.13 -19.20
C PRO A 132 14.32 -11.69 -19.66
N VAL A 133 13.24 -11.07 -19.21
CA VAL A 133 12.98 -9.63 -19.40
C VAL A 133 13.60 -8.89 -18.22
N ASP A 134 14.60 -8.06 -18.48
CA ASP A 134 15.17 -7.15 -17.48
C ASP A 134 14.29 -5.90 -17.40
N ILE A 135 13.73 -5.64 -16.23
CA ILE A 135 12.95 -4.43 -15.99
C ILE A 135 13.90 -3.27 -15.73
N THR A 136 13.83 -2.27 -16.61
CA THR A 136 14.67 -1.07 -16.59
C THR A 136 13.82 0.19 -16.40
N GLN A 137 14.43 1.31 -15.98
CA GLN A 137 13.71 2.58 -15.86
C GLN A 137 13.02 3.03 -17.15
N PRO A 138 13.62 2.96 -18.34
CA PRO A 138 12.92 3.31 -19.58
C PRO A 138 11.66 2.46 -19.85
N LEU A 139 11.68 1.18 -19.46
CA LEU A 139 10.49 0.33 -19.57
C LEU A 139 9.41 0.72 -18.56
N LEU A 140 9.78 1.22 -17.38
CA LEU A 140 8.80 1.75 -16.42
C LEU A 140 8.07 2.96 -16.98
N ASP A 141 8.78 3.89 -17.62
CA ASP A 141 8.18 5.08 -18.23
C ASP A 141 7.20 4.69 -19.34
N GLU A 142 7.55 3.70 -20.14
CA GLU A 142 6.67 3.17 -21.20
C GLU A 142 5.43 2.46 -20.60
N TRP A 143 5.61 1.64 -19.57
CA TRP A 143 4.56 0.76 -19.05
C TRP A 143 3.67 1.42 -17.99
N LEU A 144 4.26 2.26 -17.14
CA LEU A 144 3.58 2.93 -16.05
C LEU A 144 3.22 4.39 -16.37
N GLY A 145 3.90 4.98 -17.37
CA GLY A 145 3.81 6.40 -17.72
C GLY A 145 4.79 7.24 -16.91
N GLN A 146 4.64 8.57 -16.98
CA GLN A 146 5.52 9.49 -16.27
C GLN A 146 5.50 9.27 -14.75
N GLU A 147 6.65 9.53 -14.12
CA GLU A 147 6.78 9.55 -12.67
C GLU A 147 5.73 10.47 -12.04
N ARG A 148 5.03 9.97 -11.04
CA ARG A 148 3.94 10.71 -10.37
C ARG A 148 4.44 11.58 -9.24
N PHE A 149 5.53 11.18 -8.62
CA PHE A 149 6.09 11.82 -7.44
C PHE A 149 7.56 12.08 -7.68
N GLN A 150 7.95 13.33 -7.62
CA GLN A 150 9.36 13.69 -7.57
C GLN A 150 9.70 13.87 -6.09
N PRO A 151 10.73 13.18 -5.54
CA PRO A 151 11.22 13.54 -4.24
C PRO A 151 11.66 15.01 -4.31
N GLU A 152 11.17 15.80 -3.41
CA GLU A 152 11.73 17.13 -3.23
C GLU A 152 13.17 16.92 -2.76
N GLU A 153 14.12 17.01 -3.69
CA GLU A 153 15.53 17.03 -3.33
C GLU A 153 15.72 18.24 -2.42
N ALA A 154 16.18 17.97 -1.19
CA ALA A 154 16.53 19.06 -0.28
C ALA A 154 17.52 19.96 -1.02
N ARG A 155 17.06 21.16 -1.39
CA ARG A 155 17.89 22.14 -2.11
C ARG A 155 19.11 22.40 -1.25
N LYS A 156 20.29 22.04 -1.74
CA LYS A 156 21.57 22.23 -1.01
C LYS A 156 21.89 23.70 -0.78
N ASN A 157 21.40 24.58 -1.65
CA ASN A 157 21.56 26.02 -1.55
C ASN A 157 20.17 26.68 -1.62
N LEU A 158 19.73 27.24 -0.53
CA LEU A 158 18.51 28.03 -0.47
C LEU A 158 18.83 29.49 -0.89
N PRO A 159 18.05 30.09 -1.81
CA PRO A 159 18.15 31.50 -2.06
C PRO A 159 17.75 32.31 -0.83
N ALA A 160 18.20 33.58 -0.74
CA ALA A 160 17.77 34.46 0.33
C ALA A 160 16.22 34.60 0.32
N GLY A 161 15.60 34.52 1.49
CA GLY A 161 14.15 34.57 1.64
C GLY A 161 13.46 33.19 1.58
N VAL A 162 14.22 32.09 1.45
CA VAL A 162 13.65 30.73 1.48
C VAL A 162 14.09 29.99 2.74
N ALA A 163 13.15 29.46 3.48
CA ALA A 163 13.39 28.60 4.65
C ALA A 163 12.86 27.19 4.42
N THR A 164 13.56 26.19 4.98
CA THR A 164 13.10 24.79 4.94
C THR A 164 12.21 24.51 6.13
N GLY A 165 10.99 24.03 5.87
CA GLY A 165 10.08 23.46 6.85
C GLY A 165 9.98 21.94 6.70
N LEU A 166 9.63 21.25 7.77
CA LEU A 166 9.30 19.82 7.75
C LEU A 166 7.80 19.66 7.99
N ALA A 167 7.13 18.92 7.13
CA ALA A 167 5.74 18.53 7.31
C ALA A 167 5.66 17.03 7.57
N TRP A 168 4.81 16.66 8.53
CA TRP A 168 4.44 15.27 8.71
C TRP A 168 3.19 14.97 7.89
N THR A 169 3.23 13.88 7.11
CA THR A 169 2.09 13.40 6.34
C THR A 169 1.80 11.93 6.69
N PRO A 170 0.59 11.43 6.44
CA PRO A 170 0.26 10.02 6.66
C PRO A 170 1.16 9.03 5.90
N THR A 171 1.87 9.52 4.89
CA THR A 171 2.78 8.74 4.02
C THR A 171 4.24 8.92 4.37
N GLY A 172 4.58 9.76 5.35
CA GLY A 172 5.95 10.06 5.77
C GLY A 172 6.20 11.54 5.99
N GLY A 173 7.46 11.92 6.23
CA GLY A 173 7.87 13.32 6.31
C GLY A 173 8.09 13.93 4.92
N ASP A 174 7.66 15.18 4.73
CA ASP A 174 7.91 15.97 3.54
C ASP A 174 8.70 17.23 3.88
N VAL A 175 9.55 17.67 2.95
CA VAL A 175 10.29 18.94 3.06
C VAL A 175 9.48 20.02 2.35
N LEU A 176 9.16 21.10 3.06
CA LEU A 176 8.48 22.25 2.50
C LEU A 176 9.47 23.41 2.38
N TYR A 177 9.35 24.20 1.31
CA TYR A 177 10.07 25.46 1.15
C TYR A 177 9.12 26.62 1.36
N ILE A 178 9.42 27.44 2.36
CA ILE A 178 8.66 28.64 2.70
C ILE A 178 9.40 29.83 2.11
N GLU A 179 8.77 30.49 1.16
CA GLU A 179 9.28 31.71 0.51
C GLU A 179 8.65 32.93 1.17
N THR A 180 9.45 33.94 1.54
CA THR A 180 9.02 35.21 2.13
C THR A 180 9.39 36.39 1.26
#